data_b8df104b60b1652dd056ca143a680212
#
_entry.id   b8df104b60b1652dd056ca143a680212
#
_cell.length_a   1.000
_cell.length_b   1.000
_cell.length_c   1.000
_cell.angle_alpha   90.00
_cell.angle_beta   90.00
_cell.angle_gamma   90.00
#
_symmetry.space_group_name_H-M   'P 1'
#
loop_
_entity.id
_entity.type
_entity.pdbx_description
1 polymer ?
#
loop_
_entity_poly.entity_id
_entity_poly.type
_entity_poly.pdbx_seq_one_letter_code
_entity_poly.pdbx_strand_id
1 'polypeptide(L)'
;MKTLLSKCIEGHTLTEEEATAAMNQVMEGKATSSQIASFISILRFRGETVDELVGFAKAMKQHMTCIDYAEDLIDTCGTGGDGASTFNISTASAILASSLGAKVAKHGNRAISSKSGSADVLEQLGISIQTTPDEAKLALQAYDMSFLFAPIYHSSMKHAVSPRQEIGFRTVFNLLGPLANPANAKRQVMGVFSTEYAEKIAYALRELGSEHVLLVTGRDGLDECSITGVTDIVELKKGKIDRYEITPEEMGLERGELKDIQVESPAESAKLILDVFEGNREGAAADIVALNAGA
;
A
#
# COMPACT_ATOMS: atom_id res chain seq x y z
N MET A 1 1.68 -4.72 -27.24
CA MET A 1 1.53 -3.34 -26.74
C MET A 1 0.86 -2.37 -27.73
N LYS A 2 1.30 -2.22 -28.97
CA LYS A 2 0.73 -1.21 -29.91
C LYS A 2 -0.79 -1.32 -30.07
N THR A 3 -1.32 -2.50 -30.31
CA THR A 3 -2.78 -2.74 -30.47
C THR A 3 -3.57 -2.38 -29.20
N LEU A 4 -3.02 -2.72 -28.02
CA LEU A 4 -3.66 -2.38 -26.74
C LEU A 4 -3.63 -0.88 -26.46
N LEU A 5 -2.54 -0.21 -26.83
CA LEU A 5 -2.47 1.27 -26.78
C LEU A 5 -3.49 1.94 -27.68
N SER A 6 -3.65 1.46 -28.95
CA SER A 6 -4.68 1.99 -29.85
C SER A 6 -6.07 1.84 -29.26
N LYS A 7 -6.37 0.67 -28.70
CA LYS A 7 -7.65 0.42 -28.02
C LYS A 7 -7.89 1.40 -26.86
N CYS A 8 -6.88 1.63 -26.01
CA CYS A 8 -6.99 2.54 -24.87
C CYS A 8 -7.16 4.00 -25.29
N ILE A 9 -6.43 4.47 -26.32
CA ILE A 9 -6.50 5.88 -26.78
C ILE A 9 -7.84 6.19 -27.47
N GLU A 10 -8.51 5.18 -28.01
CA GLU A 10 -9.86 5.27 -28.56
C GLU A 10 -10.95 5.30 -27.45
N GLY A 11 -10.53 5.27 -26.18
CA GLY A 11 -11.43 5.33 -25.01
C GLY A 11 -11.97 3.97 -24.55
N HIS A 12 -11.56 2.87 -25.17
CA HIS A 12 -11.98 1.54 -24.76
C HIS A 12 -11.20 1.04 -23.53
N THR A 13 -11.86 0.24 -22.72
CA THR A 13 -11.27 -0.47 -21.58
C THR A 13 -10.67 -1.82 -22.03
N LEU A 14 -9.73 -2.33 -21.26
CA LEU A 14 -9.18 -3.66 -21.46
C LEU A 14 -9.98 -4.70 -20.67
N THR A 15 -10.11 -5.89 -21.23
CA THR A 15 -10.54 -7.07 -20.43
C THR A 15 -9.43 -7.46 -19.46
N GLU A 16 -9.72 -8.33 -18.50
CA GLU A 16 -8.72 -8.87 -17.59
C GLU A 16 -7.55 -9.51 -18.33
N GLU A 17 -7.82 -10.32 -19.37
CA GLU A 17 -6.80 -11.00 -20.16
C GLU A 17 -5.94 -10.01 -20.95
N GLU A 18 -6.54 -8.98 -21.54
CA GLU A 18 -5.84 -7.93 -22.27
C GLU A 18 -4.95 -7.11 -21.32
N ALA A 19 -5.46 -6.78 -20.13
CA ALA A 19 -4.73 -6.07 -19.09
C ALA A 19 -3.54 -6.91 -18.59
N THR A 20 -3.76 -8.21 -18.34
CA THR A 20 -2.71 -9.16 -17.98
C THR A 20 -1.64 -9.22 -19.07
N ALA A 21 -2.04 -9.32 -20.33
CA ALA A 21 -1.12 -9.37 -21.45
C ALA A 21 -0.32 -8.06 -21.63
N ALA A 22 -0.96 -6.90 -21.41
CA ALA A 22 -0.28 -5.61 -21.45
C ALA A 22 0.79 -5.49 -20.35
N MET A 23 0.43 -5.84 -19.11
CA MET A 23 1.34 -5.76 -17.98
C MET A 23 2.48 -6.78 -18.09
N ASN A 24 2.23 -7.99 -18.60
CA ASN A 24 3.28 -8.96 -18.89
C ASN A 24 4.33 -8.40 -19.86
N GLN A 25 3.91 -7.68 -20.90
CA GLN A 25 4.87 -7.04 -21.81
C GLN A 25 5.73 -5.97 -21.11
N VAL A 26 5.19 -5.31 -20.10
CA VAL A 26 5.96 -4.37 -19.27
C VAL A 26 6.94 -5.13 -18.37
N MET A 27 6.45 -6.13 -17.63
CA MET A 27 7.26 -6.91 -16.67
C MET A 27 8.41 -7.68 -17.36
N GLU A 28 8.21 -8.13 -18.58
CA GLU A 28 9.21 -8.82 -19.40
C GLU A 28 10.17 -7.87 -20.14
N GLY A 29 9.99 -6.56 -20.01
CA GLY A 29 10.81 -5.56 -20.72
C GLY A 29 10.58 -5.51 -22.23
N LYS A 30 9.46 -6.05 -22.72
CA LYS A 30 9.09 -6.04 -24.15
C LYS A 30 8.46 -4.73 -24.59
N ALA A 31 7.92 -3.94 -23.68
CA ALA A 31 7.39 -2.61 -23.94
C ALA A 31 8.50 -1.55 -23.81
N THR A 32 8.54 -0.61 -24.76
CA THR A 32 9.48 0.52 -24.68
C THR A 32 9.05 1.54 -23.63
N SER A 33 9.98 2.36 -23.14
CA SER A 33 9.67 3.44 -22.17
C SER A 33 8.55 4.35 -22.63
N SER A 34 8.55 4.74 -23.92
CA SER A 34 7.48 5.55 -24.53
C SER A 34 6.12 4.84 -24.51
N GLN A 35 6.10 3.52 -24.77
CA GLN A 35 4.86 2.73 -24.71
C GLN A 35 4.35 2.62 -23.28
N ILE A 36 5.23 2.41 -22.32
CA ILE A 36 4.87 2.33 -20.88
C ILE A 36 4.32 3.69 -20.44
N ALA A 37 5.04 4.79 -20.68
CA ALA A 37 4.61 6.13 -20.31
C ALA A 37 3.24 6.48 -20.90
N SER A 38 3.05 6.24 -22.22
CA SER A 38 1.77 6.48 -22.89
C SER A 38 0.65 5.63 -22.25
N PHE A 39 0.90 4.35 -22.03
CA PHE A 39 -0.08 3.42 -21.47
C PHE A 39 -0.58 3.87 -20.10
N ILE A 40 0.35 4.10 -19.17
CA ILE A 40 -0.01 4.50 -17.81
C ILE A 40 -0.62 5.91 -17.73
N SER A 41 -0.26 6.80 -18.67
CA SER A 41 -0.88 8.13 -18.77
C SER A 41 -2.32 8.06 -19.28
N ILE A 42 -2.60 7.22 -20.28
CA ILE A 42 -3.96 7.01 -20.78
C ILE A 42 -4.85 6.39 -19.70
N LEU A 43 -4.35 5.37 -19.00
CA LEU A 43 -5.07 4.76 -17.88
C LEU A 43 -5.40 5.79 -16.80
N ARG A 44 -4.42 6.60 -16.41
CA ARG A 44 -4.61 7.66 -15.41
C ARG A 44 -5.63 8.71 -15.85
N PHE A 45 -5.62 9.09 -17.11
CA PHE A 45 -6.56 10.08 -17.66
C PHE A 45 -7.99 9.56 -17.72
N ARG A 46 -8.17 8.32 -18.16
CA ARG A 46 -9.48 7.68 -18.32
C ARG A 46 -10.03 7.12 -16.99
N GLY A 47 -9.18 6.78 -16.07
CA GLY A 47 -9.47 5.95 -14.90
C GLY A 47 -9.40 4.46 -15.22
N GLU A 48 -8.84 3.68 -14.31
CA GLU A 48 -8.73 2.23 -14.40
C GLU A 48 -10.06 1.56 -14.04
N THR A 49 -10.35 0.42 -14.69
CA THR A 49 -11.49 -0.44 -14.33
C THR A 49 -11.06 -1.54 -13.35
N VAL A 50 -12.05 -2.21 -12.75
CA VAL A 50 -11.78 -3.37 -11.87
C VAL A 50 -11.08 -4.48 -12.63
N ASP A 51 -11.54 -4.84 -13.83
CA ASP A 51 -10.93 -5.90 -14.65
C ASP A 51 -9.47 -5.57 -15.00
N GLU A 52 -9.19 -4.30 -15.29
CA GLU A 52 -7.82 -3.85 -15.57
C GLU A 52 -6.94 -3.97 -14.32
N LEU A 53 -7.41 -3.56 -13.15
CA LEU A 53 -6.67 -3.70 -11.89
C LEU A 53 -6.40 -5.16 -11.56
N VAL A 54 -7.39 -6.04 -11.75
CA VAL A 54 -7.24 -7.48 -11.54
C VAL A 54 -6.20 -8.06 -12.50
N GLY A 55 -6.29 -7.76 -13.80
CA GLY A 55 -5.37 -8.25 -14.80
C GLY A 55 -3.93 -7.78 -14.55
N PHE A 56 -3.75 -6.51 -14.20
CA PHE A 56 -2.43 -5.97 -13.87
C PHE A 56 -1.85 -6.62 -12.61
N ALA A 57 -2.64 -6.78 -11.55
CA ALA A 57 -2.20 -7.42 -10.32
C ALA A 57 -1.83 -8.90 -10.54
N LYS A 58 -2.61 -9.64 -11.34
CA LYS A 58 -2.30 -11.03 -11.71
C LYS A 58 -0.96 -11.12 -12.44
N ALA A 59 -0.71 -10.24 -13.41
CA ALA A 59 0.58 -10.20 -14.10
C ALA A 59 1.73 -9.88 -13.14
N MET A 60 1.59 -8.91 -12.23
CA MET A 60 2.60 -8.60 -11.23
C MET A 60 2.89 -9.81 -10.33
N LYS A 61 1.85 -10.50 -9.86
CA LYS A 61 1.98 -11.71 -9.03
C LYS A 61 2.69 -12.86 -9.77
N GLN A 62 2.53 -12.99 -11.09
CA GLN A 62 3.24 -13.98 -11.90
C GLN A 62 4.76 -13.72 -11.98
N HIS A 63 5.18 -12.47 -11.87
CA HIS A 63 6.59 -12.07 -12.01
C HIS A 63 7.27 -11.74 -10.66
N MET A 64 6.58 -11.80 -9.54
CA MET A 64 7.16 -11.52 -8.25
C MET A 64 7.86 -12.74 -7.64
N THR A 65 8.80 -12.50 -6.74
CA THR A 65 9.36 -13.51 -5.86
C THR A 65 8.41 -13.69 -4.68
N CYS A 66 7.84 -14.88 -4.52
CA CYS A 66 6.87 -15.16 -3.47
C CYS A 66 7.54 -15.67 -2.19
N ILE A 67 6.87 -15.42 -1.05
CA ILE A 67 7.13 -16.07 0.23
C ILE A 67 6.00 -17.07 0.47
N ASP A 68 6.33 -18.35 0.58
CA ASP A 68 5.39 -19.40 0.97
C ASP A 68 5.38 -19.50 2.51
N TYR A 69 4.28 -19.03 3.14
CA TYR A 69 4.07 -19.03 4.57
C TYR A 69 2.68 -19.59 4.87
N ALA A 70 2.60 -20.54 5.81
CA ALA A 70 1.39 -21.35 6.01
C ALA A 70 0.32 -20.70 6.90
N GLU A 71 0.66 -19.64 7.63
CA GLU A 71 -0.24 -18.99 8.58
C GLU A 71 -0.88 -17.73 7.96
N ASP A 72 -1.97 -17.29 8.58
CA ASP A 72 -2.66 -16.05 8.19
C ASP A 72 -1.77 -14.84 8.42
N LEU A 73 -1.62 -14.04 7.39
CA LEU A 73 -0.80 -12.84 7.39
C LEU A 73 -1.65 -11.58 7.21
N ILE A 74 -1.23 -10.52 7.88
CA ILE A 74 -1.77 -9.17 7.70
C ILE A 74 -0.74 -8.30 6.99
N ASP A 75 -1.21 -7.40 6.12
CA ASP A 75 -0.40 -6.30 5.57
C ASP A 75 -1.00 -4.96 6.00
N THR A 76 -0.13 -4.02 6.32
CA THR A 76 -0.51 -2.62 6.57
C THR A 76 0.19 -1.77 5.53
N CYS A 77 -0.52 -1.35 4.52
CA CYS A 77 0.06 -0.63 3.39
C CYS A 77 -0.82 0.56 3.00
N GLY A 78 -0.33 1.38 2.10
CA GLY A 78 -1.08 2.49 1.54
C GLY A 78 -0.73 2.69 0.07
N THR A 79 -1.61 3.36 -0.66
CA THR A 79 -1.34 3.81 -2.03
C THR A 79 -0.33 4.94 -2.06
N GLY A 80 -0.11 5.56 -0.90
CA GLY A 80 0.84 6.64 -0.68
C GLY A 80 0.45 7.95 -1.36
N GLY A 81 1.28 8.97 -1.06
CA GLY A 81 1.21 10.24 -1.76
C GLY A 81 0.06 11.14 -1.31
N ASP A 82 -0.43 11.01 -0.09
CA ASP A 82 -1.40 11.90 0.53
C ASP A 82 -0.88 13.35 0.67
N GLY A 83 0.44 13.53 0.71
CA GLY A 83 1.09 14.84 0.82
C GLY A 83 1.04 15.42 2.24
N ALA A 84 0.54 14.69 3.21
CA ALA A 84 0.34 15.17 4.58
C ALA A 84 1.64 15.29 5.38
N SER A 85 2.72 14.68 4.90
CA SER A 85 4.04 14.67 5.59
C SER A 85 3.98 14.12 7.02
N THR A 86 3.12 13.13 7.27
CA THR A 86 3.01 12.47 8.55
C THR A 86 4.21 11.54 8.81
N PHE A 87 4.45 11.23 10.09
CA PHE A 87 5.34 10.11 10.40
C PHE A 87 4.77 8.80 9.86
N ASN A 88 5.57 7.74 9.84
CA ASN A 88 5.17 6.48 9.18
C ASN A 88 4.21 5.67 10.05
N ILE A 89 2.95 6.10 10.09
CA ILE A 89 1.87 5.56 10.92
C ILE A 89 1.68 4.06 10.63
N SER A 90 1.53 3.67 9.38
CA SER A 90 1.33 2.27 9.00
C SER A 90 2.49 1.35 9.41
N THR A 91 3.74 1.89 9.48
CA THR A 91 4.89 1.12 9.98
C THR A 91 4.83 0.97 11.50
N ALA A 92 4.52 2.04 12.22
CA ALA A 92 4.32 1.98 13.67
C ALA A 92 3.18 1.02 14.03
N SER A 93 2.04 1.11 13.34
CA SER A 93 0.89 0.22 13.53
C SER A 93 1.24 -1.25 13.24
N ALA A 94 2.06 -1.52 12.21
CA ALA A 94 2.56 -2.86 11.92
C ALA A 94 3.38 -3.43 13.08
N ILE A 95 4.30 -2.64 13.63
CA ILE A 95 5.14 -3.05 14.77
C ILE A 95 4.26 -3.28 16.02
N LEU A 96 3.31 -2.39 16.29
CA LEU A 96 2.40 -2.55 17.43
C LEU A 96 1.52 -3.80 17.26
N ALA A 97 0.91 -4.01 16.11
CA ALA A 97 0.08 -5.18 15.83
C ALA A 97 0.87 -6.49 16.01
N SER A 98 2.12 -6.54 15.51
CA SER A 98 2.96 -7.73 15.66
C SER A 98 3.33 -7.99 17.13
N SER A 99 3.57 -6.95 17.92
CA SER A 99 3.84 -7.09 19.37
C SER A 99 2.65 -7.65 20.15
N LEU A 100 1.44 -7.55 19.58
CA LEU A 100 0.21 -8.10 20.13
C LEU A 100 -0.14 -9.49 19.55
N GLY A 101 0.76 -10.09 18.77
CA GLY A 101 0.64 -11.45 18.24
C GLY A 101 0.03 -11.56 16.84
N ALA A 102 -0.21 -10.45 16.15
CA ALA A 102 -0.58 -10.50 14.74
C ALA A 102 0.66 -10.79 13.87
N LYS A 103 0.54 -11.70 12.89
CA LYS A 103 1.63 -11.97 11.94
C LYS A 103 1.58 -10.98 10.79
N VAL A 104 2.54 -10.07 10.72
CA VAL A 104 2.56 -8.94 9.79
C VAL A 104 3.62 -9.13 8.71
N ALA A 105 3.17 -9.30 7.47
CA ALA A 105 4.04 -9.28 6.28
C ALA A 105 3.89 -7.92 5.57
N LYS A 106 4.57 -6.90 6.12
CA LYS A 106 4.44 -5.53 5.62
C LYS A 106 5.15 -5.35 4.30
N HIS A 107 4.38 -5.15 3.22
CA HIS A 107 4.92 -4.78 1.92
C HIS A 107 5.10 -3.27 1.83
N GLY A 108 6.29 -2.82 1.44
CA GLY A 108 6.57 -1.39 1.39
C GLY A 108 7.77 -1.00 0.53
N ASN A 109 7.99 0.31 0.42
CA ASN A 109 9.04 0.88 -0.41
C ASN A 109 9.66 2.11 0.26
N ARG A 110 10.69 2.67 -0.38
CA ARG A 110 11.20 4.02 -0.08
C ARG A 110 10.20 5.07 -0.52
N ALA A 111 10.33 6.26 0.06
CA ALA A 111 9.58 7.43 -0.38
C ALA A 111 9.83 7.74 -1.87
N ILE A 112 8.77 8.03 -2.62
CA ILE A 112 8.86 8.54 -3.99
C ILE A 112 8.42 10.01 -4.03
N SER A 113 7.33 10.34 -3.34
CA SER A 113 6.75 11.70 -3.30
C SER A 113 6.56 12.23 -1.88
N SER A 114 6.62 11.38 -0.86
CA SER A 114 6.56 11.78 0.56
C SER A 114 7.95 12.07 1.11
N LYS A 115 8.02 12.65 2.32
CA LYS A 115 9.28 12.93 3.01
C LYS A 115 9.88 11.69 3.68
N SER A 116 9.09 10.66 3.92
CA SER A 116 9.47 9.48 4.71
C SER A 116 8.74 8.23 4.21
N GLY A 117 9.45 7.28 3.63
CA GLY A 117 8.92 5.98 3.24
C GLY A 117 9.13 4.93 4.35
N SER A 118 8.38 3.84 4.29
CA SER A 118 8.49 2.76 5.29
C SER A 118 9.89 2.16 5.37
N ALA A 119 10.55 1.94 4.22
CA ALA A 119 11.92 1.44 4.18
C ALA A 119 12.93 2.42 4.79
N ASP A 120 12.75 3.73 4.52
CA ASP A 120 13.64 4.77 5.03
C ASP A 120 13.57 4.86 6.56
N VAL A 121 12.37 4.76 7.12
CA VAL A 121 12.15 4.78 8.58
C VAL A 121 12.69 3.52 9.25
N LEU A 122 12.46 2.34 8.67
CA LEU A 122 12.96 1.09 9.25
C LEU A 122 14.50 1.08 9.30
N GLU A 123 15.19 1.60 8.29
CA GLU A 123 16.64 1.78 8.34
C GLU A 123 17.08 2.73 9.46
N GLN A 124 16.36 3.84 9.71
CA GLN A 124 16.61 4.74 10.83
C GLN A 124 16.39 4.07 12.20
N LEU A 125 15.46 3.11 12.27
CA LEU A 125 15.23 2.28 13.45
C LEU A 125 16.26 1.14 13.61
N GLY A 126 17.23 1.01 12.69
CA GLY A 126 18.24 -0.05 12.69
C GLY A 126 17.73 -1.41 12.23
N ILE A 127 16.56 -1.45 11.58
CA ILE A 127 15.95 -2.68 11.06
C ILE A 127 16.42 -2.89 9.61
N SER A 128 16.94 -4.09 9.33
CA SER A 128 17.34 -4.46 7.96
C SER A 128 16.13 -4.58 7.05
N ILE A 129 16.18 -3.88 5.90
CA ILE A 129 15.16 -3.97 4.85
C ILE A 129 15.54 -4.93 3.72
N GLN A 130 16.80 -5.37 3.69
CA GLN A 130 17.38 -6.23 2.64
C GLN A 130 17.24 -7.69 3.06
N THR A 131 16.01 -8.20 3.11
CA THR A 131 15.74 -9.59 3.50
C THR A 131 15.43 -10.45 2.29
N THR A 132 16.08 -11.60 2.20
CA THR A 132 15.71 -12.67 1.27
C THR A 132 14.38 -13.30 1.68
N PRO A 133 13.68 -14.05 0.79
CA PRO A 133 12.44 -14.75 1.16
C PRO A 133 12.58 -15.69 2.37
N ASP A 134 13.74 -16.37 2.50
CA ASP A 134 14.00 -17.29 3.63
C ASP A 134 14.21 -16.51 4.93
N GLU A 135 14.97 -15.40 4.90
CA GLU A 135 15.14 -14.53 6.06
C GLU A 135 13.82 -13.88 6.48
N ALA A 136 12.98 -13.47 5.52
CA ALA A 136 11.65 -12.93 5.81
C ALA A 136 10.76 -13.97 6.51
N LYS A 137 10.83 -15.24 6.07
CA LYS A 137 10.15 -16.36 6.71
C LYS A 137 10.61 -16.58 8.16
N LEU A 138 11.91 -16.56 8.39
CA LEU A 138 12.49 -16.68 9.73
C LEU A 138 12.07 -15.49 10.62
N ALA A 139 12.03 -14.27 10.07
CA ALA A 139 11.57 -13.10 10.80
C ALA A 139 10.09 -13.21 11.20
N LEU A 140 9.21 -13.66 10.29
CA LEU A 140 7.81 -13.95 10.61
C LEU A 140 7.63 -15.00 11.70
N GLN A 141 8.49 -16.02 11.72
CA GLN A 141 8.46 -17.07 12.75
C GLN A 141 8.95 -16.59 14.12
N ALA A 142 9.99 -15.75 14.14
CA ALA A 142 10.66 -15.34 15.35
C ALA A 142 10.08 -14.08 15.99
N TYR A 143 9.55 -13.17 15.18
CA TYR A 143 9.13 -11.82 15.59
C TYR A 143 7.70 -11.47 15.18
N ASP A 144 6.96 -12.38 14.59
CA ASP A 144 5.62 -12.16 14.02
C ASP A 144 5.56 -11.02 12.99
N MET A 145 6.71 -10.51 12.53
CA MET A 145 6.80 -9.44 11.55
C MET A 145 7.95 -9.63 10.58
N SER A 146 7.70 -9.28 9.31
CA SER A 146 8.75 -9.07 8.31
C SER A 146 8.41 -7.90 7.40
N PHE A 147 9.44 -7.15 6.99
CA PHE A 147 9.33 -6.11 5.98
C PHE A 147 9.71 -6.65 4.61
N LEU A 148 8.79 -6.56 3.66
CA LEU A 148 8.96 -7.04 2.30
C LEU A 148 9.27 -5.84 1.40
N PHE A 149 10.56 -5.59 1.17
CA PHE A 149 11.01 -4.45 0.39
C PHE A 149 10.71 -4.65 -1.10
N ALA A 150 9.82 -3.86 -1.66
CA ALA A 150 9.28 -4.02 -3.01
C ALA A 150 10.33 -4.25 -4.12
N PRO A 151 11.49 -3.57 -4.17
CA PRO A 151 12.51 -3.82 -5.20
C PRO A 151 13.10 -5.24 -5.20
N ILE A 152 13.13 -5.91 -4.04
CA ILE A 152 13.63 -7.30 -3.93
C ILE A 152 12.61 -8.28 -4.53
N TYR A 153 11.35 -8.10 -4.18
CA TYR A 153 10.28 -9.04 -4.53
C TYR A 153 9.68 -8.78 -5.92
N HIS A 154 9.74 -7.54 -6.40
CA HIS A 154 9.19 -7.13 -7.70
C HIS A 154 10.30 -6.62 -8.63
N SER A 155 11.35 -7.42 -8.84
CA SER A 155 12.51 -7.04 -9.67
C SER A 155 12.14 -6.68 -11.11
N SER A 156 11.07 -7.24 -11.66
CA SER A 156 10.53 -6.92 -13.00
C SER A 156 10.01 -5.50 -13.13
N MET A 157 9.68 -4.84 -12.02
CA MET A 157 9.26 -3.43 -12.01
C MET A 157 10.34 -2.46 -12.49
N LYS A 158 11.60 -2.88 -12.53
CA LYS A 158 12.71 -2.06 -13.07
C LYS A 158 12.42 -1.45 -14.43
N HIS A 159 11.66 -2.14 -15.28
CA HIS A 159 11.32 -1.66 -16.63
C HIS A 159 10.32 -0.49 -16.62
N ALA A 160 9.57 -0.31 -15.52
CA ALA A 160 8.61 0.78 -15.36
C ALA A 160 9.16 1.97 -14.54
N VAL A 161 10.35 1.86 -13.95
CA VAL A 161 10.91 2.91 -13.05
C VAL A 161 11.14 4.22 -13.81
N SER A 162 11.96 4.21 -14.88
CA SER A 162 12.28 5.42 -15.67
C SER A 162 11.03 6.08 -16.26
N PRO A 163 10.11 5.36 -16.96
CA PRO A 163 8.89 5.98 -17.46
C PRO A 163 8.03 6.64 -16.38
N ARG A 164 7.93 6.02 -15.19
CA ARG A 164 7.17 6.58 -14.06
C ARG A 164 7.82 7.84 -13.47
N GLN A 165 9.14 7.84 -13.35
CA GLN A 165 9.88 9.01 -12.86
C GLN A 165 9.80 10.20 -13.82
N GLU A 166 9.91 9.92 -15.12
CA GLU A 166 9.90 10.96 -16.16
C GLU A 166 8.54 11.66 -16.27
N ILE A 167 7.43 10.92 -16.13
CA ILE A 167 6.08 11.53 -16.18
C ILE A 167 5.70 12.25 -14.88
N GLY A 168 6.26 11.88 -13.74
CA GLY A 168 6.20 12.63 -12.48
C GLY A 168 4.84 12.69 -11.74
N PHE A 169 3.82 11.94 -12.18
CA PHE A 169 2.51 11.89 -11.51
C PHE A 169 2.11 10.46 -11.14
N ARG A 170 1.10 10.34 -10.28
CA ARG A 170 0.57 9.03 -9.84
C ARG A 170 -0.06 8.27 -11.01
N THR A 171 0.21 6.97 -11.04
CA THR A 171 -0.27 6.05 -12.07
C THR A 171 -0.87 4.80 -11.44
N VAL A 172 -1.39 3.90 -12.26
CA VAL A 172 -1.88 2.58 -11.83
C VAL A 172 -0.88 1.83 -10.94
N PHE A 173 0.42 2.00 -11.13
CA PHE A 173 1.44 1.37 -10.29
C PHE A 173 1.40 1.77 -8.81
N ASN A 174 0.81 2.91 -8.46
CA ASN A 174 0.59 3.28 -7.08
C ASN A 174 -0.54 2.46 -6.44
N LEU A 175 -1.49 1.99 -7.24
CA LEU A 175 -2.59 1.13 -6.79
C LEU A 175 -2.18 -0.34 -6.72
N LEU A 176 -1.24 -0.77 -7.58
CA LEU A 176 -0.89 -2.20 -7.74
C LEU A 176 0.02 -2.75 -6.64
N GLY A 177 0.84 -1.91 -5.99
CA GLY A 177 1.71 -2.36 -4.90
C GLY A 177 0.94 -3.12 -3.82
N PRO A 178 -0.09 -2.52 -3.22
CA PRO A 178 -0.93 -3.17 -2.22
C PRO A 178 -1.68 -4.42 -2.71
N LEU A 179 -1.96 -4.54 -4.01
CA LEU A 179 -2.65 -5.69 -4.62
C LEU A 179 -1.74 -6.91 -4.84
N ALA A 180 -0.42 -6.74 -4.68
CA ALA A 180 0.58 -7.75 -5.01
C ALA A 180 1.58 -7.97 -3.86
N ASN A 181 1.07 -8.19 -2.63
CA ASN A 181 1.90 -8.55 -1.49
C ASN A 181 2.63 -9.89 -1.76
N PRO A 182 3.97 -9.96 -1.62
CA PRO A 182 4.76 -11.15 -1.91
C PRO A 182 4.46 -12.37 -1.03
N ALA A 183 3.96 -12.16 0.19
CA ALA A 183 3.52 -13.23 1.09
C ALA A 183 2.03 -13.58 0.91
N ASN A 184 1.38 -13.00 -0.11
CA ASN A 184 -0.03 -13.21 -0.41
C ASN A 184 -0.96 -12.99 0.81
N ALA A 185 -0.66 -11.95 1.61
CA ALA A 185 -1.51 -11.54 2.73
C ALA A 185 -2.94 -11.30 2.24
N LYS A 186 -3.89 -12.02 2.83
CA LYS A 186 -5.31 -11.95 2.46
C LYS A 186 -6.10 -10.98 3.35
N ARG A 187 -5.45 -10.47 4.37
CA ARG A 187 -6.00 -9.48 5.30
C ARG A 187 -5.13 -8.23 5.26
N GLN A 188 -5.75 -7.07 5.13
CA GLN A 188 -5.01 -5.82 4.97
C GLN A 188 -5.75 -4.65 5.60
N VAL A 189 -5.00 -3.71 6.15
CA VAL A 189 -5.43 -2.32 6.31
C VAL A 189 -4.72 -1.52 5.24
N MET A 190 -5.48 -0.90 4.35
CA MET A 190 -4.95 -0.22 3.17
C MET A 190 -5.39 1.23 3.12
N GLY A 191 -4.44 2.14 3.28
CA GLY A 191 -4.67 3.56 3.04
C GLY A 191 -4.89 3.88 1.57
N VAL A 192 -5.95 4.60 1.26
CA VAL A 192 -6.30 4.98 -0.10
C VAL A 192 -6.60 6.48 -0.17
N PHE A 193 -6.00 7.16 -1.15
CA PHE A 193 -6.12 8.61 -1.31
C PHE A 193 -7.52 9.09 -1.77
N SER A 194 -8.45 8.19 -2.09
CA SER A 194 -9.80 8.51 -2.57
C SER A 194 -10.76 7.36 -2.33
N THR A 195 -11.93 7.65 -1.80
CA THR A 195 -13.01 6.68 -1.54
C THR A 195 -13.51 6.02 -2.83
N GLU A 196 -13.53 6.74 -3.95
CA GLU A 196 -13.88 6.14 -5.27
C GLU A 196 -12.91 5.04 -5.67
N TYR A 197 -11.59 5.28 -5.48
CA TYR A 197 -10.58 4.26 -5.74
C TYR A 197 -10.62 3.12 -4.72
N ALA A 198 -10.93 3.42 -3.45
CA ALA A 198 -11.10 2.39 -2.42
C ALA A 198 -12.13 1.35 -2.84
N GLU A 199 -13.27 1.79 -3.38
CA GLU A 199 -14.30 0.86 -3.86
C GLU A 199 -13.83 -0.01 -5.03
N LYS A 200 -13.20 0.58 -6.05
CA LYS A 200 -12.65 -0.17 -7.19
C LYS A 200 -11.60 -1.20 -6.73
N ILE A 201 -10.74 -0.80 -5.79
CA ILE A 201 -9.73 -1.68 -5.20
C ILE A 201 -10.39 -2.81 -4.40
N ALA A 202 -11.45 -2.53 -3.63
CA ALA A 202 -12.19 -3.56 -2.89
C ALA A 202 -12.75 -4.64 -3.82
N TYR A 203 -13.35 -4.25 -4.95
CA TYR A 203 -13.82 -5.21 -5.95
C TYR A 203 -12.65 -6.00 -6.55
N ALA A 204 -11.54 -5.34 -6.90
CA ALA A 204 -10.36 -6.04 -7.44
C ALA A 204 -9.78 -7.03 -6.43
N LEU A 205 -9.65 -6.65 -5.16
CA LEU A 205 -9.16 -7.53 -4.08
C LEU A 205 -10.07 -8.73 -3.86
N ARG A 206 -11.40 -8.56 -3.97
CA ARG A 206 -12.35 -9.66 -3.90
C ARG A 206 -12.10 -10.68 -5.00
N GLU A 207 -11.94 -10.23 -6.25
CA GLU A 207 -11.63 -11.11 -7.41
C GLU A 207 -10.23 -11.75 -7.28
N LEU A 208 -9.30 -11.10 -6.58
CA LEU A 208 -7.96 -11.64 -6.28
C LEU A 208 -7.95 -12.59 -5.07
N GLY A 209 -9.08 -12.78 -4.38
CA GLY A 209 -9.25 -13.76 -3.31
C GLY A 209 -8.82 -13.25 -1.93
N SER A 210 -8.83 -11.94 -1.70
CA SER A 210 -8.66 -11.37 -0.35
C SER A 210 -9.86 -11.70 0.54
N GLU A 211 -9.62 -11.87 1.83
CA GLU A 211 -10.62 -12.34 2.81
C GLU A 211 -11.21 -11.22 3.65
N HIS A 212 -10.36 -10.32 4.13
CA HIS A 212 -10.75 -9.18 4.95
C HIS A 212 -9.81 -8.00 4.69
N VAL A 213 -10.35 -6.92 4.15
CA VAL A 213 -9.58 -5.70 3.87
C VAL A 213 -10.36 -4.48 4.31
N LEU A 214 -9.73 -3.62 5.07
CA LEU A 214 -10.20 -2.27 5.36
C LEU A 214 -9.47 -1.29 4.45
N LEU A 215 -10.19 -0.66 3.54
CA LEU A 215 -9.66 0.43 2.73
C LEU A 215 -10.11 1.73 3.40
N VAL A 216 -9.15 2.51 3.85
CA VAL A 216 -9.39 3.68 4.70
C VAL A 216 -8.98 4.96 3.97
N THR A 217 -9.81 6.00 4.11
CA THR A 217 -9.58 7.32 3.51
C THR A 217 -9.98 8.40 4.49
N GLY A 218 -9.02 9.09 5.07
CA GLY A 218 -9.29 10.26 5.91
C GLY A 218 -9.85 11.40 5.08
N ARG A 219 -10.93 12.06 5.55
CA ARG A 219 -11.50 13.24 4.87
C ARG A 219 -10.60 14.47 4.98
N ASP A 220 -9.59 14.43 5.81
CA ASP A 220 -8.49 15.38 5.91
C ASP A 220 -7.38 15.15 4.87
N GLY A 221 -7.50 14.10 4.06
CA GLY A 221 -6.58 13.71 3.00
C GLY A 221 -5.60 12.62 3.37
N LEU A 222 -5.60 12.13 4.61
CA LEU A 222 -4.73 11.03 5.04
C LEU A 222 -5.12 9.70 4.38
N ASP A 223 -4.15 8.92 3.99
CA ASP A 223 -4.32 7.53 3.60
C ASP A 223 -4.15 6.56 4.82
N GLU A 224 -4.79 6.93 5.95
CA GLU A 224 -4.81 6.21 7.22
C GLU A 224 -6.18 6.38 7.91
N CYS A 225 -6.49 5.60 8.94
CA CYS A 225 -7.55 5.96 9.88
C CYS A 225 -7.15 7.25 10.59
N SER A 226 -7.88 8.34 10.33
CA SER A 226 -7.50 9.67 10.80
C SER A 226 -7.82 9.88 12.28
N ILE A 227 -6.88 10.52 12.99
CA ILE A 227 -7.11 11.07 14.33
C ILE A 227 -7.63 12.50 14.30
N THR A 228 -7.58 13.15 13.13
CA THR A 228 -7.97 14.57 13.01
C THR A 228 -9.38 14.77 12.48
N GLY A 229 -10.01 13.71 11.97
CA GLY A 229 -11.32 13.82 11.35
C GLY A 229 -12.02 12.50 11.08
N VAL A 230 -13.04 12.58 10.24
CA VAL A 230 -13.79 11.42 9.78
C VAL A 230 -12.94 10.59 8.83
N THR A 231 -13.00 9.28 8.96
CA THR A 231 -12.43 8.30 8.02
C THR A 231 -13.55 7.56 7.31
N ASP A 232 -13.55 7.60 5.98
CA ASP A 232 -14.42 6.75 5.17
C ASP A 232 -13.78 5.37 5.06
N ILE A 233 -14.57 4.32 5.28
CA ILE A 233 -14.13 2.93 5.21
C ILE A 233 -14.92 2.18 4.13
N VAL A 234 -14.18 1.47 3.29
CA VAL A 234 -14.72 0.42 2.43
C VAL A 234 -14.17 -0.91 2.94
N GLU A 235 -15.03 -1.72 3.52
CA GLU A 235 -14.66 -3.01 4.09
C GLU A 235 -15.03 -4.14 3.14
N LEU A 236 -14.03 -4.92 2.71
CA LEU A 236 -14.22 -6.23 2.11
C LEU A 236 -14.10 -7.28 3.21
N LYS A 237 -15.16 -8.04 3.46
CA LYS A 237 -15.16 -9.13 4.45
C LYS A 237 -15.99 -10.32 3.95
N LYS A 238 -15.33 -11.46 3.82
CA LYS A 238 -15.99 -12.71 3.36
C LYS A 238 -16.78 -12.51 2.06
N GLY A 239 -16.20 -11.77 1.10
CA GLY A 239 -16.78 -11.49 -0.21
C GLY A 239 -17.84 -10.37 -0.25
N LYS A 240 -18.30 -9.87 0.91
CA LYS A 240 -19.16 -8.69 1.00
C LYS A 240 -18.32 -7.41 1.03
N ILE A 241 -18.85 -6.34 0.43
CA ILE A 241 -18.26 -5.01 0.47
C ILE A 241 -19.30 -4.10 1.12
N ASP A 242 -18.94 -3.57 2.27
CA ASP A 242 -19.75 -2.64 3.05
C ASP A 242 -19.02 -1.27 3.12
N ARG A 243 -19.80 -0.18 3.32
CA ARG A 243 -19.26 1.17 3.48
C ARG A 243 -19.83 1.78 4.74
N TYR A 244 -18.94 2.41 5.48
CA TYR A 244 -19.28 3.17 6.69
C TYR A 244 -18.22 4.22 6.96
N GLU A 245 -18.47 5.05 7.94
CA GLU A 245 -17.50 6.02 8.43
C GLU A 245 -17.23 5.79 9.92
N ILE A 246 -16.07 6.22 10.37
CA ILE A 246 -15.70 6.26 11.77
C ILE A 246 -15.12 7.64 12.12
N THR A 247 -15.23 7.98 13.40
CA THR A 247 -14.57 9.16 13.96
C THR A 247 -13.68 8.75 15.13
N PRO A 248 -12.66 9.56 15.50
CA PRO A 248 -11.86 9.28 16.69
C PRO A 248 -12.70 9.12 17.93
N GLU A 249 -13.73 9.94 18.10
CA GLU A 249 -14.61 9.97 19.26
C GLU A 249 -15.43 8.66 19.40
N GLU A 250 -15.91 8.09 18.30
CA GLU A 250 -16.60 6.79 18.31
C GLU A 250 -15.68 5.65 18.70
N MET A 251 -14.37 5.81 18.50
CA MET A 251 -13.34 4.85 18.92
C MET A 251 -12.82 5.14 20.34
N GLY A 252 -13.41 6.12 21.05
CA GLY A 252 -13.02 6.49 22.40
C GLY A 252 -11.75 7.33 22.48
N LEU A 253 -11.35 7.97 21.39
CA LEU A 253 -10.14 8.80 21.29
C LEU A 253 -10.50 10.27 21.19
N GLU A 254 -9.60 11.13 21.63
CA GLU A 254 -9.73 12.57 21.42
C GLU A 254 -9.24 12.97 20.04
N ARG A 255 -9.91 13.95 19.43
CA ARG A 255 -9.49 14.46 18.11
C ARG A 255 -8.19 15.24 18.25
N GLY A 256 -7.18 14.84 17.47
CA GLY A 256 -5.89 15.49 17.39
C GLY A 256 -5.80 16.55 16.29
N GLU A 257 -4.63 17.17 16.19
CA GLU A 257 -4.30 18.09 15.10
C GLU A 257 -3.24 17.49 14.18
N LEU A 258 -3.31 17.78 12.88
CA LEU A 258 -2.37 17.25 11.87
C LEU A 258 -0.90 17.59 12.21
N LYS A 259 -0.64 18.78 12.74
CA LYS A 259 0.71 19.20 13.13
C LYS A 259 1.38 18.29 14.18
N ASP A 260 0.58 17.59 15.01
CA ASP A 260 1.08 16.72 16.08
C ASP A 260 1.65 15.40 15.58
N ILE A 261 1.36 15.07 14.30
CA ILE A 261 1.75 13.82 13.62
C ILE A 261 2.62 14.08 12.38
N GLN A 262 2.91 15.35 12.05
CA GLN A 262 3.77 15.73 10.92
C GLN A 262 5.25 15.64 11.26
N VAL A 263 6.07 15.30 10.28
CA VAL A 263 7.53 15.21 10.37
C VAL A 263 8.20 15.72 9.09
N GLU A 264 9.46 16.14 9.20
CA GLU A 264 10.22 16.68 8.08
C GLU A 264 11.23 15.68 7.48
N SER A 265 11.48 14.55 8.16
CA SER A 265 12.49 13.57 7.74
C SER A 265 12.20 12.15 8.25
N PRO A 266 12.80 11.11 7.63
CA PRO A 266 12.74 9.75 8.14
C PRO A 266 13.31 9.61 9.55
N ALA A 267 14.32 10.38 9.91
CA ALA A 267 14.91 10.37 11.25
C ALA A 267 13.92 10.90 12.31
N GLU A 268 13.20 11.98 12.01
CA GLU A 268 12.14 12.48 12.88
C GLU A 268 10.99 11.49 13.00
N SER A 269 10.61 10.83 11.89
CA SER A 269 9.60 9.79 11.89
C SER A 269 10.00 8.62 12.80
N ALA A 270 11.23 8.12 12.65
CA ALA A 270 11.75 7.05 13.50
C ALA A 270 11.80 7.46 14.98
N LYS A 271 12.24 8.68 15.27
CA LYS A 271 12.27 9.22 16.63
C LYS A 271 10.86 9.27 17.23
N LEU A 272 9.88 9.79 16.49
CA LEU A 272 8.50 9.87 16.97
C LEU A 272 7.89 8.50 17.24
N ILE A 273 8.19 7.50 16.40
CA ILE A 273 7.78 6.11 16.62
C ILE A 273 8.38 5.56 17.93
N LEU A 274 9.68 5.77 18.18
CA LEU A 274 10.32 5.35 19.43
C LEU A 274 9.71 6.08 20.63
N ASP A 275 9.54 7.40 20.54
CA ASP A 275 8.94 8.19 21.63
C ASP A 275 7.53 7.69 21.99
N VAL A 276 6.71 7.27 20.98
CA VAL A 276 5.39 6.66 21.20
C VAL A 276 5.52 5.31 21.91
N PHE A 277 6.40 4.44 21.45
CA PHE A 277 6.54 3.09 22.04
C PHE A 277 7.18 3.08 23.43
N GLU A 278 8.03 4.05 23.72
CA GLU A 278 8.63 4.24 25.05
C GLU A 278 7.71 4.97 26.05
N GLY A 279 6.53 5.42 25.61
CA GLY A 279 5.60 6.20 26.43
C GLY A 279 6.04 7.66 26.66
N ASN A 280 7.01 8.16 25.89
CA ASN A 280 7.49 9.53 25.96
C ASN A 280 6.61 10.51 25.16
N ARG A 281 5.70 9.98 24.32
CA ARG A 281 4.78 10.77 23.50
C ARG A 281 3.38 10.18 23.60
N GLU A 282 2.48 10.95 24.17
CA GLU A 282 1.04 10.68 24.32
C GLU A 282 0.21 11.51 23.32
N GLY A 283 -1.11 11.33 23.34
CA GLY A 283 -2.08 12.07 22.52
C GLY A 283 -2.06 11.64 21.05
N ALA A 284 -2.30 12.57 20.12
CA ALA A 284 -2.60 12.30 18.72
C ALA A 284 -1.63 11.31 18.04
N ALA A 285 -0.33 11.35 18.34
CA ALA A 285 0.64 10.45 17.75
C ALA A 285 0.52 9.01 18.27
N ALA A 286 0.28 8.82 19.57
CA ALA A 286 0.03 7.49 20.15
C ALA A 286 -1.35 6.96 19.73
N ASP A 287 -2.35 7.82 19.76
CA ASP A 287 -3.74 7.48 19.45
C ASP A 287 -3.92 7.04 18.00
N ILE A 288 -3.29 7.73 17.04
CA ILE A 288 -3.38 7.32 15.61
C ILE A 288 -2.70 5.97 15.36
N VAL A 289 -1.60 5.67 16.05
CA VAL A 289 -0.95 4.36 15.97
C VAL A 289 -1.86 3.28 16.56
N ALA A 290 -2.45 3.53 17.71
CA ALA A 290 -3.39 2.60 18.34
C ALA A 290 -4.63 2.36 17.48
N LEU A 291 -5.20 3.44 16.90
CA LEU A 291 -6.36 3.37 16.00
C LEU A 291 -6.08 2.49 14.77
N ASN A 292 -4.96 2.73 14.09
CA ASN A 292 -4.60 1.98 12.87
C ASN A 292 -4.08 0.57 13.17
N ALA A 293 -3.52 0.31 14.34
CA ALA A 293 -3.15 -1.04 14.77
C ALA A 293 -4.36 -1.88 15.22
N GLY A 294 -5.41 -1.22 15.72
CA GLY A 294 -6.65 -1.86 16.14
C GLY A 294 -7.60 -2.19 14.98
N ALA A 295 -7.38 -1.57 13.81
CA ALA A 295 -8.21 -1.78 12.63
C ALA A 295 -7.91 -3.14 11.97
#